data_efed921a128dfb8306e45e177aa1433c
#
_entry.id   efed921a128dfb8306e45e177aa1433c
#
_cell.length_a   1.000
_cell.length_b   1.000
_cell.length_c   1.000
_cell.angle_alpha   90.00
_cell.angle_beta   90.00
_cell.angle_gamma   90.00
#
_symmetry.space_group_name_H-M   'P 1'
#
loop_
_entity.id
_entity.type
_entity.pdbx_description
1 polymer ?
#
loop_
_entity_poly.entity_id
_entity_poly.type
_entity_poly.pdbx_seq_one_letter_code
_entity_poly.pdbx_strand_id
1 'polypeptide(L)'
;MSGCRLKEEYIFMNVKVDALDKHKVALTIEVPSEEVGRGFRQAAAKIAGQVSLKGFRKGKAPRSVLEMYFGKEAIEEEAADILINKFFSEALREQNMVPVTKADIDRKHFKEGEDMTFVATFVCRPEVKLGNYKDLKADHDSPEVGDEQVTAQLTEAAAQNARLEVAEGKALEKGDYAIIDFAGKVDGKPFQGG
;
A
#
# COMPACT_ATOMS: atom_id res chain seq x y z
N MET A 1 7.02 36.70 27.10
CA MET A 1 6.51 35.73 26.09
C MET A 1 7.69 34.89 25.65
N SER A 2 7.91 33.81 26.39
CA SER A 2 9.08 32.93 26.21
C SER A 2 8.78 31.91 25.14
N GLY A 3 9.40 32.09 23.97
CA GLY A 3 9.41 31.08 22.93
C GLY A 3 10.28 29.90 23.36
N CYS A 4 9.64 28.79 23.64
CA CYS A 4 10.30 27.50 23.80
C CYS A 4 10.89 27.10 22.43
N ARG A 5 12.16 27.43 22.24
CA ARG A 5 12.93 26.97 21.10
C ARG A 5 13.31 25.52 21.41
N LEU A 6 12.52 24.58 20.89
CA LEU A 6 12.91 23.18 20.83
C LEU A 6 14.28 23.15 20.11
N LYS A 7 15.31 22.71 20.81
CA LYS A 7 16.59 22.39 20.17
C LYS A 7 16.30 21.23 19.22
N GLU A 8 16.24 21.52 17.93
CA GLU A 8 16.42 20.51 16.91
C GLU A 8 17.84 19.97 17.08
N GLU A 9 17.96 18.82 17.73
CA GLU A 9 19.20 18.05 17.69
C GLU A 9 19.38 17.62 16.23
N TYR A 10 20.27 18.33 15.52
CA TYR A 10 20.73 17.92 14.21
C TYR A 10 21.44 16.57 14.38
N ILE A 11 20.72 15.50 14.09
CA ILE A 11 21.31 14.17 14.05
C ILE A 11 22.12 14.10 12.76
N PHE A 12 23.43 14.00 12.89
CA PHE A 12 24.32 13.76 11.75
C PHE A 12 24.04 12.37 11.19
N MET A 13 23.14 12.26 10.22
CA MET A 13 23.00 11.06 9.41
C MET A 13 23.53 11.33 8.01
N ASN A 14 24.25 10.36 7.45
CA ASN A 14 24.65 10.37 6.04
C ASN A 14 23.55 9.72 5.21
N VAL A 15 22.93 10.49 4.33
CA VAL A 15 21.92 9.99 3.40
C VAL A 15 22.45 10.10 1.98
N LYS A 16 22.58 8.97 1.29
CA LYS A 16 22.86 8.91 -0.14
C LYS A 16 21.60 8.54 -0.90
N VAL A 17 21.34 9.28 -1.96
CA VAL A 17 20.16 9.09 -2.81
C VAL A 17 20.62 8.55 -4.16
N ASP A 18 20.24 7.32 -4.46
CA ASP A 18 20.51 6.67 -5.74
C ASP A 18 19.20 6.49 -6.52
N ALA A 19 19.10 7.15 -7.67
CA ALA A 19 17.97 6.97 -8.57
C ALA A 19 18.18 5.68 -9.40
N LEU A 20 17.32 4.68 -9.17
CA LEU A 20 17.40 3.39 -9.88
C LEU A 20 16.62 3.43 -11.20
N ASP A 21 15.48 4.15 -11.25
CA ASP A 21 14.60 4.26 -12.41
C ASP A 21 13.85 5.59 -12.34
N LYS A 22 13.02 5.91 -13.35
CA LYS A 22 12.29 7.20 -13.45
C LYS A 22 11.58 7.64 -12.17
N HIS A 23 11.12 6.68 -11.36
CA HIS A 23 10.36 6.95 -10.13
C HIS A 23 10.80 6.09 -8.94
N LYS A 24 11.76 5.17 -9.15
CA LYS A 24 12.26 4.26 -8.12
C LYS A 24 13.58 4.80 -7.57
N VAL A 25 13.62 5.01 -6.26
CA VAL A 25 14.76 5.60 -5.55
C VAL A 25 15.21 4.64 -4.46
N ALA A 26 16.52 4.51 -4.30
CA ALA A 26 17.13 3.84 -3.18
C ALA A 26 17.80 4.88 -2.28
N LEU A 27 17.43 4.89 -1.01
CA LEU A 27 18.07 5.71 0.02
C LEU A 27 19.00 4.83 0.84
N THR A 28 20.28 5.12 0.79
CA THR A 28 21.25 4.52 1.70
C THR A 28 21.43 5.44 2.90
N ILE A 29 21.09 4.95 4.08
CA ILE A 29 21.10 5.70 5.34
C ILE A 29 22.12 5.06 6.26
N GLU A 30 23.05 5.89 6.75
CA GLU A 30 24.07 5.51 7.74
C GLU A 30 23.71 6.14 9.09
N VAL A 31 23.49 5.32 10.10
CA VAL A 31 23.14 5.72 11.45
C VAL A 31 24.34 5.53 12.36
N PRO A 32 24.79 6.57 13.09
CA PRO A 32 25.95 6.47 13.95
C PRO A 32 25.72 5.56 15.15
N SER A 33 26.78 4.92 15.63
CA SER A 33 26.76 3.94 16.73
C SER A 33 26.17 4.47 18.05
N GLU A 34 26.25 5.78 18.30
CA GLU A 34 25.60 6.40 19.47
C GLU A 34 24.08 6.25 19.42
N GLU A 35 23.48 6.52 18.25
CA GLU A 35 22.04 6.37 18.04
C GLU A 35 21.62 4.90 18.02
N VAL A 36 22.48 4.03 17.47
CA VAL A 36 22.27 2.57 17.55
C VAL A 36 22.18 2.15 19.01
N GLY A 37 23.10 2.59 19.88
CA GLY A 37 23.07 2.31 21.30
C GLY A 37 21.83 2.88 22.01
N ARG A 38 21.28 4.01 21.56
CA ARG A 38 20.01 4.57 22.05
C ARG A 38 18.84 3.70 21.63
N GLY A 39 18.83 3.22 20.38
CA GLY A 39 17.83 2.30 19.86
C GLY A 39 17.73 1.00 20.64
N PHE A 40 18.87 0.38 20.95
CA PHE A 40 18.90 -0.84 21.79
C PHE A 40 18.31 -0.61 23.18
N ARG A 41 18.60 0.54 23.82
CA ARG A 41 18.00 0.89 25.12
C ARG A 41 16.49 1.07 25.01
N GLN A 42 16.01 1.70 23.95
CA GLN A 42 14.58 1.90 23.72
C GLN A 42 13.88 0.56 23.43
N ALA A 43 14.47 -0.30 22.60
CA ALA A 43 13.95 -1.64 22.34
C ALA A 43 13.82 -2.48 23.59
N ALA A 44 14.89 -2.53 24.42
CA ALA A 44 14.85 -3.23 25.69
C ALA A 44 13.76 -2.68 26.63
N ALA A 45 13.60 -1.36 26.71
CA ALA A 45 12.56 -0.73 27.52
C ALA A 45 11.13 -1.05 26.99
N LYS A 46 10.94 -1.08 25.67
CA LYS A 46 9.67 -1.41 25.01
C LYS A 46 9.30 -2.86 25.29
N ILE A 47 10.23 -3.81 25.09
CA ILE A 47 10.02 -5.23 25.38
C ILE A 47 9.72 -5.44 26.86
N ALA A 48 10.50 -4.82 27.78
CA ALA A 48 10.24 -4.89 29.21
C ALA A 48 8.85 -4.38 29.59
N GLY A 49 8.36 -3.34 28.87
CA GLY A 49 7.04 -2.75 29.07
C GLY A 49 5.89 -3.64 28.57
N GLN A 50 6.14 -4.50 27.60
CA GLN A 50 5.11 -5.38 27.02
C GLN A 50 4.95 -6.69 27.78
N VAL A 51 6.04 -7.18 28.39
CA VAL A 51 6.08 -8.52 28.99
C VAL A 51 6.05 -8.46 30.51
N SER A 52 5.35 -9.40 31.13
CA SER A 52 5.33 -9.61 32.56
C SER A 52 6.23 -10.80 32.92
N LEU A 53 7.40 -10.54 33.46
CA LEU A 53 8.35 -11.56 33.87
C LEU A 53 8.18 -11.88 35.36
N LYS A 54 8.21 -13.16 35.71
CA LYS A 54 8.14 -13.60 37.15
C LYS A 54 9.34 -13.01 37.91
N GLY A 55 9.05 -12.30 38.99
CA GLY A 55 10.06 -11.68 39.84
C GLY A 55 10.38 -10.24 39.55
N PHE A 56 9.86 -9.68 38.45
CA PHE A 56 10.07 -8.28 38.06
C PHE A 56 8.76 -7.55 37.82
N ARG A 57 8.71 -6.28 38.28
CA ARG A 57 7.61 -5.39 37.94
C ARG A 57 7.67 -5.06 36.44
N LYS A 58 6.52 -5.05 35.75
CA LYS A 58 6.40 -4.68 34.33
C LYS A 58 7.18 -3.39 34.01
N GLY A 59 8.04 -3.44 33.01
CA GLY A 59 8.90 -2.32 32.61
C GLY A 59 10.18 -2.13 33.43
N LYS A 60 10.48 -2.98 34.43
CA LYS A 60 11.67 -2.87 35.30
C LYS A 60 12.62 -4.06 35.18
N ALA A 61 12.41 -4.95 34.25
CA ALA A 61 13.32 -6.06 34.00
C ALA A 61 14.65 -5.54 33.42
N PRO A 62 15.81 -5.95 33.95
CA PRO A 62 17.12 -5.58 33.42
C PRO A 62 17.33 -6.28 32.08
N ARG A 63 18.12 -5.65 31.20
CA ARG A 63 18.39 -6.13 29.84
C ARG A 63 18.91 -7.57 29.79
N SER A 64 19.81 -7.94 30.69
CA SER A 64 20.37 -9.30 30.78
C SER A 64 19.31 -10.37 30.99
N VAL A 65 18.26 -10.06 31.71
CA VAL A 65 17.12 -10.96 31.92
C VAL A 65 16.26 -11.08 30.66
N LEU A 66 16.05 -9.97 29.95
CA LEU A 66 15.34 -9.96 28.67
C LEU A 66 16.09 -10.79 27.61
N GLU A 67 17.41 -10.64 27.54
CA GLU A 67 18.26 -11.43 26.62
C GLU A 67 18.22 -12.94 26.93
N MET A 68 18.09 -13.30 28.23
CA MET A 68 17.97 -14.71 28.62
C MET A 68 16.62 -15.32 28.21
N TYR A 69 15.52 -14.54 28.29
CA TYR A 69 14.17 -15.03 28.01
C TYR A 69 13.78 -14.98 26.53
N PHE A 70 14.21 -13.94 25.82
CA PHE A 70 13.80 -13.69 24.42
C PHE A 70 14.92 -13.88 23.40
N GLY A 71 16.16 -14.02 23.85
CA GLY A 71 17.33 -14.02 23.00
C GLY A 71 17.81 -12.61 22.65
N LYS A 72 19.04 -12.51 22.22
CA LYS A 72 19.62 -11.23 21.74
C LYS A 72 18.98 -10.79 20.43
N GLU A 73 18.67 -11.74 19.56
CA GLU A 73 18.08 -11.51 18.24
C GLU A 73 16.77 -10.73 18.31
N ALA A 74 15.89 -11.05 19.27
CA ALA A 74 14.61 -10.34 19.42
C ALA A 74 14.77 -8.86 19.80
N ILE A 75 15.81 -8.55 20.61
CA ILE A 75 16.13 -7.16 20.97
C ILE A 75 16.77 -6.44 19.78
N GLU A 76 17.58 -7.13 19.00
CA GLU A 76 18.20 -6.61 17.80
C GLU A 76 17.15 -6.27 16.73
N GLU A 77 16.19 -7.16 16.50
CA GLU A 77 15.09 -6.92 15.55
C GLU A 77 14.24 -5.71 15.97
N GLU A 78 13.82 -5.65 17.22
CA GLU A 78 13.04 -4.52 17.73
C GLU A 78 13.83 -3.20 17.67
N ALA A 79 15.14 -3.24 17.98
CA ALA A 79 16.00 -2.07 17.89
C ALA A 79 16.15 -1.60 16.44
N ALA A 80 16.32 -2.54 15.49
CA ALA A 80 16.38 -2.24 14.08
C ALA A 80 15.10 -1.57 13.60
N ASP A 81 13.93 -2.09 13.96
CA ASP A 81 12.65 -1.53 13.56
C ASP A 81 12.44 -0.11 14.09
N ILE A 82 12.81 0.15 15.34
CA ILE A 82 12.73 1.50 15.93
C ILE A 82 13.63 2.47 15.19
N LEU A 83 14.88 2.09 14.93
CA LEU A 83 15.87 2.93 14.26
C LEU A 83 15.48 3.19 12.81
N ILE A 84 15.10 2.16 12.07
CA ILE A 84 14.68 2.27 10.67
C ILE A 84 13.49 3.22 10.54
N ASN A 85 12.44 3.04 11.35
CA ASN A 85 11.26 3.89 11.28
C ASN A 85 11.60 5.36 11.60
N LYS A 86 12.47 5.61 12.59
CA LYS A 86 12.90 6.95 12.96
C LYS A 86 13.70 7.59 11.83
N PHE A 87 14.81 6.98 11.44
CA PHE A 87 15.76 7.56 10.50
C PHE A 87 15.23 7.60 9.06
N PHE A 88 14.43 6.63 8.65
CA PHE A 88 13.74 6.67 7.36
C PHE A 88 12.76 7.85 7.28
N SER A 89 12.00 8.10 8.33
CA SER A 89 11.07 9.24 8.37
C SER A 89 11.81 10.59 8.35
N GLU A 90 12.95 10.69 9.03
CA GLU A 90 13.80 11.87 9.05
C GLU A 90 14.45 12.09 7.67
N ALA A 91 15.00 11.04 7.05
CA ALA A 91 15.60 11.11 5.71
C ALA A 91 14.58 11.55 4.65
N LEU A 92 13.35 11.06 4.70
CA LEU A 92 12.28 11.49 3.79
C LEU A 92 11.96 12.99 3.94
N ARG A 93 11.97 13.50 5.18
CA ARG A 93 11.73 14.93 5.45
C ARG A 93 12.87 15.81 4.95
N GLU A 94 14.11 15.41 5.18
CA GLU A 94 15.28 16.14 4.70
C GLU A 94 15.34 16.23 3.18
N GLN A 95 15.00 15.13 2.51
CA GLN A 95 15.02 15.05 1.05
C GLN A 95 13.71 15.54 0.39
N ASN A 96 12.72 15.99 1.18
CA ASN A 96 11.38 16.37 0.68
C ASN A 96 10.72 15.32 -0.22
N MET A 97 10.97 14.03 0.06
CA MET A 97 10.45 12.93 -0.71
C MET A 97 9.14 12.39 -0.12
N VAL A 98 8.18 12.11 -0.99
CA VAL A 98 6.91 11.50 -0.59
C VAL A 98 6.83 10.10 -1.22
N PRO A 99 6.96 9.04 -0.43
CA PRO A 99 6.82 7.68 -0.92
C PRO A 99 5.36 7.38 -1.28
N VAL A 100 5.16 6.71 -2.43
CA VAL A 100 3.83 6.26 -2.90
C VAL A 100 3.59 4.80 -2.53
N THR A 101 4.67 4.03 -2.39
CA THR A 101 4.63 2.61 -2.00
C THR A 101 5.31 2.38 -0.66
N LYS A 102 5.06 1.24 -0.05
CA LYS A 102 5.86 0.78 1.09
C LYS A 102 7.31 0.65 0.65
N ALA A 103 8.23 1.09 1.49
CA ALA A 103 9.65 0.91 1.25
C ALA A 103 10.06 -0.54 1.50
N ASP A 104 10.85 -1.07 0.59
CA ASP A 104 11.57 -2.32 0.77
C ASP A 104 12.91 -2.02 1.44
N ILE A 105 13.19 -2.65 2.58
CA ILE A 105 14.31 -2.29 3.45
C ILE A 105 15.30 -3.43 3.52
N ASP A 106 16.47 -3.21 2.95
CA ASP A 106 17.61 -4.11 3.02
C ASP A 106 18.60 -3.66 4.10
N ARG A 107 18.78 -4.49 5.14
CA ARG A 107 19.76 -4.27 6.22
C ARG A 107 21.11 -4.85 5.81
N LYS A 108 22.12 -4.01 5.65
CA LYS A 108 23.48 -4.47 5.27
C LYS A 108 24.36 -4.82 6.47
N HIS A 109 24.29 -4.03 7.54
CA HIS A 109 25.08 -4.22 8.76
C HIS A 109 24.28 -3.76 9.97
N PHE A 110 24.16 -4.63 10.98
CA PHE A 110 23.52 -4.28 12.24
C PHE A 110 24.16 -5.07 13.39
N LYS A 111 24.98 -4.39 14.16
CA LYS A 111 25.54 -4.88 15.42
C LYS A 111 25.59 -3.78 16.45
N GLU A 112 25.43 -4.15 17.71
CA GLU A 112 25.53 -3.19 18.80
C GLU A 112 26.95 -2.62 18.91
N GLY A 113 27.06 -1.28 18.94
CA GLY A 113 28.34 -0.56 19.03
C GLY A 113 28.99 -0.27 17.68
N GLU A 114 28.42 -0.70 16.58
CA GLU A 114 28.83 -0.36 15.22
C GLU A 114 27.81 0.57 14.56
N ASP A 115 28.22 1.29 13.52
CA ASP A 115 27.33 2.10 12.71
C ASP A 115 26.40 1.20 11.92
N MET A 116 25.11 1.56 11.85
CA MET A 116 24.12 0.82 11.11
C MET A 116 23.95 1.39 9.71
N THR A 117 24.02 0.55 8.69
CA THR A 117 23.71 0.95 7.31
C THR A 117 22.54 0.14 6.77
N PHE A 118 21.53 0.83 6.27
CA PHE A 118 20.42 0.18 5.58
C PHE A 118 20.06 0.92 4.29
N VAL A 119 19.47 0.18 3.35
CA VAL A 119 19.01 0.71 2.07
C VAL A 119 17.50 0.59 2.02
N ALA A 120 16.83 1.70 1.82
CA ALA A 120 15.37 1.74 1.63
C ALA A 120 15.06 2.02 0.16
N THR A 121 14.40 1.08 -0.50
CA THR A 121 13.99 1.20 -1.91
C THR A 121 12.50 1.41 -1.99
N PHE A 122 12.07 2.50 -2.63
CA PHE A 122 10.65 2.83 -2.77
C PHE A 122 10.40 3.65 -4.04
N VAL A 123 9.12 3.81 -4.37
CA VAL A 123 8.69 4.65 -5.50
C VAL A 123 8.29 6.02 -4.96
N CYS A 124 8.91 7.07 -5.51
CA CYS A 124 8.57 8.46 -5.20
C CYS A 124 7.47 9.00 -6.11
N ARG A 125 6.74 9.98 -5.59
CA ARG A 125 5.83 10.77 -6.43
C ARG A 125 6.65 11.54 -7.47
N PRO A 126 6.31 11.41 -8.76
CA PRO A 126 7.02 12.13 -9.82
C PRO A 126 6.80 13.63 -9.73
N GLU A 127 7.83 14.40 -10.03
CA GLU A 127 7.68 15.83 -10.27
C GLU A 127 7.03 16.04 -11.63
N VAL A 128 5.88 16.69 -11.64
CA VAL A 128 5.15 17.01 -12.86
C VAL A 128 5.57 18.38 -13.37
N LYS A 129 6.23 18.41 -14.51
CA LYS A 129 6.47 19.66 -15.26
C LYS A 129 5.27 19.92 -16.13
N LEU A 130 4.54 20.96 -15.80
CA LEU A 130 3.41 21.38 -16.62
C LEU A 130 3.92 21.93 -17.96
N GLY A 131 3.34 21.45 -19.07
CA GLY A 131 3.51 22.06 -20.38
C GLY A 131 2.71 23.37 -20.51
N ASN A 132 2.61 23.88 -21.72
CA ASN A 132 1.74 25.03 -21.98
C ASN A 132 0.27 24.60 -21.84
N TYR A 133 -0.37 24.98 -20.77
CA TYR A 133 -1.76 24.67 -20.47
C TYR A 133 -2.71 25.87 -20.66
N LYS A 134 -2.13 27.02 -21.03
CA LYS A 134 -2.90 28.22 -21.37
C LYS A 134 -3.14 28.26 -22.88
N ASP A 135 -4.30 28.72 -23.28
CA ASP A 135 -4.70 28.89 -24.67
C ASP A 135 -4.73 27.57 -25.49
N LEU A 136 -5.04 26.47 -24.81
CA LEU A 136 -5.28 25.20 -25.48
C LEU A 136 -6.55 25.31 -26.33
N LYS A 137 -6.43 25.04 -27.63
CA LYS A 137 -7.59 24.88 -28.50
C LYS A 137 -7.90 23.40 -28.59
N ALA A 138 -9.10 23.04 -28.21
CA ALA A 138 -9.64 21.70 -28.38
C ALA A 138 -10.67 21.75 -29.50
N ASP A 139 -10.49 20.96 -30.53
CA ASP A 139 -11.54 20.74 -31.51
C ASP A 139 -12.55 19.81 -30.84
N HIS A 140 -13.80 20.25 -30.78
CA HIS A 140 -14.90 19.42 -30.27
C HIS A 140 -15.81 19.14 -31.46
N ASP A 141 -16.25 17.91 -31.58
CA ASP A 141 -17.26 17.54 -32.54
C ASP A 141 -18.59 18.21 -32.14
N SER A 142 -19.29 18.77 -33.13
CA SER A 142 -20.59 19.35 -32.91
C SER A 142 -21.55 18.26 -32.41
N PRO A 143 -22.32 18.52 -31.35
CA PRO A 143 -23.27 17.54 -30.85
C PRO A 143 -24.52 17.46 -31.75
N GLU A 144 -24.34 17.36 -33.05
CA GLU A 144 -25.44 17.11 -33.95
C GLU A 144 -25.93 15.69 -33.80
N VAL A 145 -27.14 15.57 -33.29
CA VAL A 145 -27.79 14.28 -33.11
C VAL A 145 -28.41 13.89 -34.46
N GLY A 146 -27.88 12.85 -35.07
CA GLY A 146 -28.43 12.28 -36.30
C GLY A 146 -29.67 11.42 -36.07
N ASP A 147 -30.49 11.31 -37.09
CA ASP A 147 -31.74 10.49 -37.07
C ASP A 147 -31.49 9.03 -36.68
N GLU A 148 -30.31 8.50 -37.01
CA GLU A 148 -29.90 7.15 -36.61
C GLU A 148 -29.81 6.99 -35.10
N GLN A 149 -29.25 8.00 -34.41
CA GLN A 149 -29.10 7.98 -32.95
C GLN A 149 -30.45 8.11 -32.26
N VAL A 150 -31.34 8.93 -32.81
CA VAL A 150 -32.70 9.07 -32.32
C VAL A 150 -33.46 7.73 -32.47
N THR A 151 -33.35 7.10 -33.63
CA THR A 151 -33.99 5.82 -33.91
C THR A 151 -33.46 4.71 -33.00
N ALA A 152 -32.14 4.68 -32.74
CA ALA A 152 -31.54 3.72 -31.82
C ALA A 152 -32.07 3.91 -30.39
N GLN A 153 -32.16 5.15 -29.90
CA GLN A 153 -32.72 5.44 -28.58
C GLN A 153 -34.21 5.09 -28.47
N LEU A 154 -34.99 5.36 -29.50
CA LEU A 154 -36.41 4.96 -29.54
C LEU A 154 -36.58 3.44 -29.50
N THR A 155 -35.72 2.73 -30.23
CA THR A 155 -35.75 1.25 -30.24
C THR A 155 -35.37 0.68 -28.88
N GLU A 156 -34.36 1.25 -28.23
CA GLU A 156 -33.97 0.83 -26.89
C GLU A 156 -35.07 1.14 -25.86
N ALA A 157 -35.66 2.31 -25.90
CA ALA A 157 -36.79 2.68 -25.03
C ALA A 157 -38.01 1.79 -25.27
N ALA A 158 -38.30 1.41 -26.51
CA ALA A 158 -39.36 0.49 -26.82
C ALA A 158 -39.08 -0.92 -26.27
N ALA A 159 -37.83 -1.40 -26.36
CA ALA A 159 -37.43 -2.68 -25.80
C ALA A 159 -37.52 -2.71 -24.28
N GLN A 160 -37.18 -1.63 -23.60
CA GLN A 160 -37.28 -1.53 -22.14
C GLN A 160 -38.73 -1.52 -21.64
N ASN A 161 -39.67 -1.02 -22.44
CA ASN A 161 -41.09 -0.95 -22.13
C ASN A 161 -41.92 -2.10 -22.77
N ALA A 162 -41.22 -3.03 -23.41
CA ALA A 162 -41.91 -4.17 -24.05
C ALA A 162 -42.57 -5.08 -22.98
N ARG A 163 -43.79 -5.57 -23.31
CA ARG A 163 -44.49 -6.54 -22.48
C ARG A 163 -44.44 -7.90 -23.16
N LEU A 164 -44.20 -8.93 -22.34
CA LEU A 164 -44.27 -10.31 -22.82
C LEU A 164 -45.73 -10.71 -22.93
N GLU A 165 -46.15 -11.07 -24.14
CA GLU A 165 -47.47 -11.64 -24.43
C GLU A 165 -47.33 -13.11 -24.85
N VAL A 166 -48.23 -13.94 -24.38
CA VAL A 166 -48.23 -15.37 -24.72
C VAL A 166 -48.72 -15.53 -26.17
N ALA A 167 -47.85 -16.04 -27.04
CA ALA A 167 -48.18 -16.32 -28.44
C ALA A 167 -48.29 -17.82 -28.64
N GLU A 168 -49.52 -18.35 -28.49
CA GLU A 168 -49.80 -19.77 -28.72
C GLU A 168 -49.79 -20.10 -30.23
N GLY A 169 -49.08 -21.15 -30.60
CA GLY A 169 -49.02 -21.64 -31.98
C GLY A 169 -48.14 -20.89 -32.97
N LYS A 170 -47.38 -19.86 -32.52
CA LYS A 170 -46.40 -19.16 -33.34
C LYS A 170 -45.07 -19.90 -33.33
N ALA A 171 -44.41 -20.00 -34.48
CA ALA A 171 -43.03 -20.48 -34.51
C ALA A 171 -42.08 -19.45 -33.86
N LEU A 172 -41.10 -19.93 -33.13
CA LEU A 172 -40.13 -19.10 -32.43
C LEU A 172 -39.28 -18.30 -33.45
N GLU A 173 -39.21 -16.99 -33.25
CA GLU A 173 -38.38 -16.08 -34.00
C GLU A 173 -37.25 -15.51 -33.11
N LYS A 174 -36.25 -14.92 -33.76
CA LYS A 174 -35.15 -14.30 -33.02
C LYS A 174 -35.64 -13.10 -32.20
N GLY A 175 -35.55 -13.21 -30.87
CA GLY A 175 -36.04 -12.21 -29.92
C GLY A 175 -37.23 -12.68 -29.08
N ASP A 176 -37.85 -13.83 -29.43
CA ASP A 176 -38.93 -14.43 -28.63
C ASP A 176 -38.34 -15.18 -27.42
N TYR A 177 -39.13 -15.28 -26.35
CA TYR A 177 -38.80 -16.07 -25.17
C TYR A 177 -39.60 -17.38 -25.20
N ALA A 178 -38.88 -18.50 -25.06
CA ALA A 178 -39.51 -19.80 -24.95
C ALA A 178 -39.38 -20.34 -23.52
N ILE A 179 -40.49 -20.81 -22.97
CA ILE A 179 -40.50 -21.59 -21.74
C ILE A 179 -40.53 -23.06 -22.16
N ILE A 180 -39.47 -23.78 -21.81
CA ILE A 180 -39.32 -25.20 -22.16
C ILE A 180 -39.17 -26.05 -20.91
N ASP A 181 -39.84 -27.16 -20.86
CA ASP A 181 -39.60 -28.22 -19.90
C ASP A 181 -38.65 -29.23 -20.53
N PHE A 182 -37.63 -29.64 -19.81
CA PHE A 182 -36.71 -30.68 -20.27
C PHE A 182 -36.58 -31.78 -19.23
N ALA A 183 -36.47 -33.02 -19.67
CA ALA A 183 -36.19 -34.16 -18.83
C ALA A 183 -34.92 -34.84 -19.27
N GLY A 184 -33.84 -34.70 -18.46
CA GLY A 184 -32.58 -35.34 -18.73
C GLY A 184 -32.52 -36.76 -18.22
N LYS A 185 -32.00 -37.67 -19.08
CA LYS A 185 -31.77 -39.07 -18.71
C LYS A 185 -30.36 -39.48 -19.14
N VAL A 186 -29.62 -40.13 -18.25
CA VAL A 186 -28.33 -40.78 -18.56
C VAL A 186 -28.56 -42.28 -18.49
N ASP A 187 -28.22 -43.00 -19.55
CA ASP A 187 -28.47 -44.46 -19.69
C ASP A 187 -29.92 -44.87 -19.36
N GLY A 188 -30.90 -44.06 -19.76
CA GLY A 188 -32.31 -44.34 -19.55
C GLY A 188 -32.82 -44.05 -18.13
N LYS A 189 -31.97 -43.60 -17.21
CA LYS A 189 -32.36 -43.23 -15.84
C LYS A 189 -32.39 -41.71 -15.68
N PRO A 190 -33.50 -41.15 -15.12
CA PRO A 190 -33.52 -39.72 -14.83
C PRO A 190 -32.51 -39.38 -13.74
N PHE A 191 -31.80 -38.27 -13.88
CA PHE A 191 -30.87 -37.74 -12.87
C PHE A 191 -31.44 -36.50 -12.20
N GLN A 192 -30.99 -36.21 -10.99
CA GLN A 192 -31.47 -35.09 -10.21
C GLN A 192 -30.99 -33.79 -10.83
N GLY A 193 -31.93 -32.94 -11.35
CA GLY A 193 -31.63 -31.67 -12.03
C GLY A 193 -31.71 -31.74 -13.56
N GLY A 194 -32.17 -32.85 -14.12
CA GLY A 194 -32.49 -33.02 -15.54
C GLY A 194 -33.98 -33.15 -15.81
#